data_f98a210703d5684d58d3b2424c5e29de
#
_entry.id   f98a210703d5684d58d3b2424c5e29de
#
_cell.length_a   1.000
_cell.length_b   1.000
_cell.length_c   1.000
_cell.angle_alpha   90.00
_cell.angle_beta   90.00
_cell.angle_gamma   90.00
#
_symmetry.space_group_name_H-M   'P 1'
#
loop_
_entity.id
_entity.type
_entity.pdbx_description
1 polymer ?
#
loop_
_entity_poly.entity_id
_entity_poly.type
_entity_poly.pdbx_seq_one_letter_code
_entity_poly.pdbx_strand_id
1 'polypeptide(L)'
;EDTMALLSEAGIKVSSSKRTLLVQSSNFPIEVLYLRDDDIPQSVATGVADLGIVGQNEYEERQEDAEVIRPLGFSKCRLSLAIPKAEKYIGLQWFEGKKIATSYPGILRRFMQKNRIAADIHVITGSVEISPGIGLADAIFDIVSSGSTLVSNNLSEVEVVMKSEALLIGNRGMDEDKRAILDELLFRIEAVK
;
A
#
# COMPACT_ATOMS: atom_id res chain seq x y z
N GLU A 1 10.88 8.63 -0.57
CA GLU A 1 11.58 9.38 -1.62
C GLU A 1 10.58 10.21 -2.43
N ASP A 2 9.61 9.58 -3.08
CA ASP A 2 8.62 10.25 -3.94
C ASP A 2 7.77 11.29 -3.21
N THR A 3 7.40 11.02 -1.96
CA THR A 3 6.66 11.98 -1.12
C THR A 3 7.46 13.26 -0.88
N MET A 4 8.74 13.11 -0.59
CA MET A 4 9.61 14.27 -0.34
C MET A 4 9.86 15.06 -1.63
N ALA A 5 9.95 14.37 -2.76
CA ALA A 5 10.04 15.02 -4.07
C ALA A 5 8.76 15.82 -4.37
N LEU A 6 7.58 15.27 -4.10
CA LEU A 6 6.30 15.96 -4.27
C LEU A 6 6.22 17.24 -3.41
N LEU A 7 6.58 17.17 -2.14
CA LEU A 7 6.59 18.34 -1.25
C LEU A 7 7.56 19.41 -1.73
N SER A 8 8.76 19.00 -2.16
CA SER A 8 9.76 19.92 -2.71
C SER A 8 9.25 20.64 -3.97
N GLU A 9 8.66 19.90 -4.89
CA GLU A 9 8.07 20.45 -6.12
C GLU A 9 6.91 21.42 -5.81
N ALA A 10 6.13 21.12 -4.76
CA ALA A 10 5.07 21.98 -4.26
C ALA A 10 5.58 23.22 -3.49
N GLY A 11 6.89 23.41 -3.41
CA GLY A 11 7.53 24.55 -2.73
C GLY A 11 7.54 24.43 -1.22
N ILE A 12 7.34 23.24 -0.66
CA ILE A 12 7.34 22.98 0.77
C ILE A 12 8.72 22.45 1.18
N LYS A 13 9.39 23.21 2.04
CA LYS A 13 10.75 22.90 2.48
C LYS A 13 10.71 22.07 3.75
N VAL A 14 11.21 20.85 3.68
CA VAL A 14 11.38 19.95 4.82
C VAL A 14 12.82 19.46 4.83
N SER A 15 13.55 19.72 5.91
CA SER A 15 14.93 19.23 6.05
C SER A 15 14.92 17.72 6.29
N SER A 16 15.73 16.98 5.55
CA SER A 16 15.90 15.55 5.80
C SER A 16 16.94 15.32 6.91
N SER A 17 16.50 14.73 8.01
CA SER A 17 17.39 14.24 9.06
C SER A 17 17.20 12.73 9.21
N LYS A 18 18.27 11.97 9.04
CA LYS A 18 18.23 10.49 9.20
C LYS A 18 17.93 10.03 10.64
N ARG A 19 17.89 10.97 11.60
CA ARG A 19 17.77 10.66 13.03
C ARG A 19 16.50 11.19 13.69
N THR A 20 15.73 12.03 13.01
CA THR A 20 14.56 12.68 13.58
C THR A 20 13.30 12.16 12.90
N LEU A 21 12.38 11.59 13.67
CA LEU A 21 11.10 11.08 13.15
C LEU A 21 10.06 12.17 12.90
N LEU A 22 10.21 13.34 13.55
CA LEU A 22 9.31 14.48 13.41
C LEU A 22 10.11 15.71 12.99
N VAL A 23 9.73 16.31 11.87
CA VAL A 23 10.42 17.46 11.29
C VAL A 23 9.39 18.52 10.90
N GLN A 24 9.59 19.74 11.38
CA GLN A 24 8.77 20.90 10.99
C GLN A 24 9.23 21.48 9.65
N SER A 25 8.29 21.81 8.77
CA SER A 25 8.59 22.58 7.56
C SER A 25 9.04 24.01 7.92
N SER A 26 10.02 24.54 7.20
CA SER A 26 10.52 25.88 7.41
C SER A 26 9.65 26.98 6.79
N ASN A 27 8.79 26.66 5.85
CA ASN A 27 8.02 27.63 5.08
C ASN A 27 6.53 27.28 4.88
N PHE A 28 6.04 26.25 5.54
CA PHE A 28 4.65 25.83 5.46
C PHE A 28 4.21 25.29 6.82
N PRO A 29 2.96 25.52 7.26
CA PRO A 29 2.52 25.17 8.62
C PRO A 29 2.20 23.67 8.75
N ILE A 30 3.15 22.82 8.47
CA ILE A 30 3.07 21.38 8.66
C ILE A 30 4.30 20.82 9.37
N GLU A 31 4.09 19.72 10.07
CA GLU A 31 5.13 18.85 10.57
C GLU A 31 5.06 17.51 9.85
N VAL A 32 6.20 16.95 9.49
CA VAL A 32 6.29 15.65 8.83
C VAL A 32 6.74 14.61 9.84
N LEU A 33 5.90 13.60 10.04
CA LEU A 33 6.16 12.45 10.90
C LEU A 33 6.50 11.25 10.02
N TYR A 34 7.67 10.67 10.22
CA TYR A 34 8.12 9.49 9.47
C TYR A 34 7.70 8.23 10.21
N LEU A 35 6.81 7.46 9.62
CA LEU A 35 6.30 6.20 10.15
C LEU A 35 6.49 5.08 9.13
N ARG A 36 6.33 3.85 9.60
CA ARG A 36 6.21 2.68 8.72
C ARG A 36 4.87 2.74 7.99
N ASP A 37 4.85 2.25 6.77
CA ASP A 37 3.65 2.26 5.92
C ASP A 37 2.45 1.61 6.60
N ASP A 38 2.68 0.51 7.30
CA ASP A 38 1.63 -0.25 8.00
C ASP A 38 1.04 0.48 9.22
N ASP A 39 1.75 1.48 9.77
CA ASP A 39 1.29 2.27 10.91
C ASP A 39 0.56 3.56 10.49
N ILE A 40 0.72 4.02 9.26
CA ILE A 40 0.17 5.29 8.79
C ILE A 40 -1.37 5.32 8.85
N PRO A 41 -2.11 4.33 8.33
CA PRO A 41 -3.57 4.39 8.36
C PRO A 41 -4.16 4.54 9.76
N GLN A 42 -3.66 3.79 10.75
CA GLN A 42 -4.10 3.90 12.14
C GLN A 42 -3.78 5.27 12.74
N SER A 43 -2.57 5.78 12.47
CA SER A 43 -2.14 7.08 12.99
C SER A 43 -3.02 8.22 12.49
N VAL A 44 -3.47 8.15 11.25
CA VAL A 44 -4.41 9.12 10.67
C VAL A 44 -5.82 8.92 11.22
N ALA A 45 -6.29 7.68 11.29
CA ALA A 45 -7.64 7.37 11.80
C ALA A 45 -7.82 7.80 13.26
N THR A 46 -6.80 7.67 14.09
CA THR A 46 -6.83 8.05 15.51
C THR A 46 -6.51 9.53 15.78
N GLY A 47 -6.12 10.29 14.76
CA GLY A 47 -5.79 11.71 14.88
C GLY A 47 -4.39 12.01 15.40
N VAL A 48 -3.52 11.02 15.52
CA VAL A 48 -2.09 11.22 15.80
C VAL A 48 -1.46 12.05 14.67
N ALA A 49 -1.85 11.77 13.44
CA ALA A 49 -1.57 12.60 12.29
C ALA A 49 -2.88 13.08 11.65
N ASP A 50 -2.87 14.27 11.09
CA ASP A 50 -4.05 14.82 10.39
C ASP A 50 -4.15 14.27 8.96
N LEU A 51 -3.01 14.05 8.32
CA LEU A 51 -2.87 13.55 6.97
C LEU A 51 -1.86 12.41 6.93
N GLY A 52 -1.98 11.56 5.93
CA GLY A 52 -0.99 10.53 5.67
C GLY A 52 -0.81 10.28 4.18
N ILE A 53 0.40 9.92 3.78
CA ILE A 53 0.68 9.44 2.44
C ILE A 53 1.07 7.98 2.58
N VAL A 54 0.30 7.11 1.96
CA VAL A 54 0.42 5.65 2.13
C VAL A 54 -0.02 4.95 0.85
N GLY A 55 0.54 3.78 0.59
CA GLY A 55 0.09 2.95 -0.52
C GLY A 55 -1.35 2.48 -0.34
N GLN A 56 -2.11 2.46 -1.42
CA GLN A 56 -3.49 1.95 -1.41
C GLN A 56 -3.56 0.51 -0.89
N ASN A 57 -2.53 -0.29 -1.11
CA ASN A 57 -2.41 -1.65 -0.57
C ASN A 57 -2.48 -1.68 0.96
N GLU A 58 -1.75 -0.81 1.66
CA GLU A 58 -1.80 -0.73 3.12
C GLU A 58 -3.13 -0.15 3.59
N TYR A 59 -3.65 0.87 2.92
CA TYR A 59 -4.96 1.45 3.23
C TYR A 59 -6.08 0.40 3.16
N GLU A 60 -6.11 -0.39 2.09
CA GLU A 60 -7.12 -1.43 1.89
C GLU A 60 -6.93 -2.61 2.86
N GLU A 61 -5.68 -2.98 3.15
CA GLU A 61 -5.39 -4.08 4.07
C GLU A 61 -5.81 -3.76 5.49
N ARG A 62 -5.50 -2.56 5.98
CA ARG A 62 -5.70 -2.17 7.37
C ARG A 62 -7.15 -1.83 7.70
N GLN A 63 -7.96 -1.37 6.76
CA GLN A 63 -9.38 -1.03 6.94
C GLN A 63 -9.60 -0.05 8.10
N GLU A 64 -8.70 0.92 8.29
CA GLU A 64 -8.84 1.97 9.28
C GLU A 64 -9.80 3.07 8.81
N ASP A 65 -10.42 3.79 9.75
CA ASP A 65 -11.39 4.85 9.44
C ASP A 65 -10.67 6.17 9.12
N ALA A 66 -10.05 6.22 7.95
CA ALA A 66 -9.44 7.43 7.40
C ALA A 66 -10.06 7.73 6.03
N GLU A 67 -10.20 9.01 5.71
CA GLU A 67 -10.76 9.47 4.45
C GLU A 67 -9.72 9.46 3.34
N VAL A 68 -10.03 8.90 2.18
CA VAL A 68 -9.19 9.06 0.99
C VAL A 68 -9.47 10.44 0.41
N ILE A 69 -8.45 11.29 0.38
CA ILE A 69 -8.55 12.66 -0.15
C ILE A 69 -8.29 12.64 -1.65
N ARG A 70 -7.17 12.06 -2.08
CA ARG A 70 -6.88 11.85 -3.51
C ARG A 70 -5.73 10.86 -3.76
N PRO A 71 -5.71 10.22 -4.93
CA PRO A 71 -4.55 9.50 -5.40
C PRO A 71 -3.44 10.46 -5.84
N LEU A 72 -2.19 10.05 -5.66
CA LEU A 72 -1.02 10.91 -5.91
C LEU A 72 -0.26 10.58 -7.20
N GLY A 73 -0.50 9.42 -7.81
CA GLY A 73 0.04 9.08 -9.12
C GLY A 73 1.47 8.52 -9.12
N PHE A 74 2.03 8.19 -7.95
CA PHE A 74 3.34 7.56 -7.85
C PHE A 74 3.29 6.27 -7.01
N SER A 75 4.40 5.56 -6.89
CA SER A 75 4.52 4.26 -6.22
C SER A 75 3.50 3.26 -6.75
N LYS A 76 3.28 3.25 -8.05
CA LYS A 76 2.32 2.36 -8.71
C LYS A 76 2.82 0.93 -8.71
N CYS A 77 1.95 0.03 -8.26
CA CYS A 77 2.18 -1.40 -8.27
C CYS A 77 0.83 -2.12 -8.38
N ARG A 78 0.87 -3.44 -8.31
CA ARG A 78 -0.34 -4.26 -8.26
C ARG A 78 -0.17 -5.38 -7.24
N LEU A 79 -1.27 -5.87 -6.71
CA LEU A 79 -1.29 -7.06 -5.88
C LEU A 79 -1.89 -8.19 -6.69
N SER A 80 -1.13 -9.26 -6.84
CA SER A 80 -1.45 -10.34 -7.75
C SER A 80 -1.28 -11.71 -7.11
N LEU A 81 -2.10 -12.65 -7.59
CA LEU A 81 -1.92 -14.06 -7.33
C LEU A 81 -0.93 -14.63 -8.35
N ALA A 82 0.01 -15.42 -7.86
CA ALA A 82 0.99 -16.12 -8.68
C ALA A 82 1.10 -17.59 -8.26
N ILE A 83 1.30 -18.45 -9.23
CA ILE A 83 1.41 -19.90 -9.05
C ILE A 83 2.74 -20.40 -9.63
N PRO A 84 3.23 -21.60 -9.24
CA PRO A 84 4.40 -22.19 -9.87
C PRO A 84 4.26 -22.28 -11.38
N LYS A 85 5.30 -21.92 -12.09
CA LYS A 85 5.31 -21.89 -13.56
C LYS A 85 4.98 -23.23 -14.21
N ALA A 86 5.29 -24.33 -13.53
CA ALA A 86 5.00 -25.69 -13.99
C ALA A 86 3.51 -26.04 -13.91
N GLU A 87 2.73 -25.31 -13.12
CA GLU A 87 1.29 -25.53 -12.97
C GLU A 87 0.50 -24.96 -14.14
N LYS A 88 -0.56 -25.65 -14.52
CA LYS A 88 -1.51 -25.14 -15.51
C LYS A 88 -2.62 -24.37 -14.82
N TYR A 89 -2.71 -23.06 -15.11
CA TYR A 89 -3.77 -22.21 -14.57
C TYR A 89 -5.09 -22.46 -15.32
N ILE A 90 -6.15 -22.75 -14.57
CA ILE A 90 -7.49 -23.09 -15.09
C ILE A 90 -8.56 -22.07 -14.67
N GLY A 91 -8.17 -20.94 -14.09
CA GLY A 91 -9.07 -19.96 -13.51
C GLY A 91 -9.01 -19.99 -11.99
N LEU A 92 -9.86 -19.19 -11.34
CA LEU A 92 -9.85 -19.02 -9.88
C LEU A 92 -10.10 -20.33 -9.11
N GLN A 93 -10.79 -21.30 -9.71
CA GLN A 93 -11.02 -22.61 -9.10
C GLN A 93 -9.71 -23.34 -8.77
N TRP A 94 -8.61 -23.00 -9.44
CA TRP A 94 -7.30 -23.59 -9.13
C TRP A 94 -6.93 -23.37 -7.66
N PHE A 95 -7.36 -22.26 -7.06
CA PHE A 95 -7.04 -21.88 -5.68
C PHE A 95 -7.88 -22.59 -4.63
N GLU A 96 -8.95 -23.29 -5.02
CA GLU A 96 -9.80 -24.03 -4.08
C GLU A 96 -9.00 -25.06 -3.31
N GLY A 97 -9.00 -24.94 -1.99
CA GLY A 97 -8.23 -25.83 -1.09
C GLY A 97 -6.72 -25.62 -1.12
N LYS A 98 -6.20 -24.65 -1.86
CA LYS A 98 -4.78 -24.34 -1.94
C LYS A 98 -4.33 -23.47 -0.80
N LYS A 99 -3.06 -23.63 -0.40
CA LYS A 99 -2.40 -22.78 0.57
C LYS A 99 -1.73 -21.60 -0.15
N ILE A 100 -2.10 -20.38 0.23
CA ILE A 100 -1.59 -19.14 -0.37
C ILE A 100 -0.83 -18.36 0.68
N ALA A 101 0.46 -18.14 0.46
CA ALA A 101 1.29 -17.30 1.32
C ALA A 101 1.12 -15.82 0.95
N THR A 102 0.96 -14.97 1.96
CA THR A 102 0.78 -13.53 1.74
C THR A 102 1.11 -12.70 2.97
N SER A 103 1.51 -11.45 2.76
CA SER A 103 1.56 -10.41 3.79
C SER A 103 0.30 -9.52 3.79
N TYR A 104 -0.65 -9.81 2.91
CA TYR A 104 -1.92 -9.08 2.75
C TYR A 104 -3.13 -10.00 2.91
N PRO A 105 -3.30 -10.61 4.10
CA PRO A 105 -4.37 -11.61 4.33
C PRO A 105 -5.77 -11.01 4.23
N GLY A 106 -5.96 -9.77 4.65
CA GLY A 106 -7.27 -9.10 4.62
C GLY A 106 -7.78 -8.90 3.20
N ILE A 107 -6.96 -8.33 2.33
CA ILE A 107 -7.30 -8.12 0.91
C ILE A 107 -7.59 -9.47 0.25
N LEU A 108 -6.72 -10.45 0.45
CA LEU A 108 -6.88 -11.78 -0.14
C LEU A 108 -8.15 -12.48 0.34
N ARG A 109 -8.43 -12.41 1.64
CA ARG A 109 -9.63 -13.02 2.23
C ARG A 109 -10.89 -12.44 1.61
N ARG A 110 -10.98 -11.12 1.50
CA ARG A 110 -12.14 -10.45 0.90
C ARG A 110 -12.32 -10.83 -0.57
N PHE A 111 -11.21 -10.91 -1.32
CA PHE A 111 -11.24 -11.33 -2.72
C PHE A 111 -11.73 -12.78 -2.87
N MET A 112 -11.22 -13.70 -2.07
CA MET A 112 -11.62 -15.11 -2.11
C MET A 112 -13.09 -15.29 -1.69
N GLN A 113 -13.55 -14.59 -0.66
CA GLN A 113 -14.94 -14.61 -0.24
C GLN A 113 -15.87 -14.10 -1.35
N LYS A 114 -15.51 -13.00 -1.99
CA LYS A 114 -16.29 -12.43 -3.11
C LYS A 114 -16.41 -13.41 -4.27
N ASN A 115 -15.38 -14.18 -4.53
CA ASN A 115 -15.34 -15.15 -5.63
C ASN A 115 -15.75 -16.57 -5.20
N ARG A 116 -16.15 -16.75 -3.94
CA ARG A 116 -16.61 -18.03 -3.36
C ARG A 116 -15.55 -19.14 -3.47
N ILE A 117 -14.29 -18.79 -3.23
CA ILE A 117 -13.15 -19.71 -3.21
C ILE A 117 -12.75 -19.94 -1.75
N ALA A 118 -12.67 -21.21 -1.34
CA ALA A 118 -12.14 -21.61 -0.04
C ALA A 118 -10.64 -21.93 -0.18
N ALA A 119 -9.80 -20.94 0.08
CA ALA A 119 -8.34 -21.11 0.10
C ALA A 119 -7.84 -21.05 1.55
N ASP A 120 -6.71 -21.70 1.81
CA ASP A 120 -5.99 -21.64 3.08
C ASP A 120 -4.98 -20.49 3.02
N ILE A 121 -5.24 -19.41 3.77
CA ILE A 121 -4.38 -18.22 3.76
C ILE A 121 -3.30 -18.35 4.83
N HIS A 122 -2.05 -18.35 4.37
CA HIS A 122 -0.87 -18.47 5.21
C HIS A 122 -0.17 -17.13 5.32
N VAL A 123 -0.27 -16.49 6.50
CA VAL A 123 0.28 -15.13 6.71
C VAL A 123 1.77 -15.22 7.00
N ILE A 124 2.56 -14.56 6.17
CA ILE A 124 4.00 -14.42 6.39
C ILE A 124 4.43 -12.98 6.16
N THR A 125 5.55 -12.59 6.77
CA THR A 125 6.15 -11.26 6.62
C THR A 125 7.48 -11.38 5.89
N GLY A 126 7.59 -10.74 4.73
CA GLY A 126 8.79 -10.78 3.90
C GLY A 126 9.03 -12.10 3.18
N SER A 127 9.76 -12.04 2.09
CA SER A 127 10.18 -13.21 1.29
C SER A 127 9.05 -14.16 0.89
N VAL A 128 7.87 -13.60 0.59
CA VAL A 128 6.67 -14.37 0.22
C VAL A 128 6.94 -15.23 -1.01
N GLU A 129 7.69 -14.71 -1.97
CA GLU A 129 8.01 -15.31 -3.26
C GLU A 129 8.75 -16.65 -3.20
N ILE A 130 9.45 -16.91 -2.11
CA ILE A 130 10.18 -18.20 -1.95
C ILE A 130 9.29 -19.33 -1.43
N SER A 131 8.11 -19.02 -0.90
CA SER A 131 7.25 -19.97 -0.20
C SER A 131 6.87 -21.22 -1.02
N PRO A 132 6.48 -21.11 -2.30
CA PRO A 132 6.18 -22.30 -3.09
C PRO A 132 7.41 -23.17 -3.35
N GLY A 133 8.57 -22.59 -3.58
CA GLY A 133 9.81 -23.31 -3.86
C GLY A 133 10.31 -24.16 -2.69
N ILE A 134 10.00 -23.77 -1.46
CA ILE A 134 10.40 -24.49 -0.24
C ILE A 134 9.26 -25.31 0.38
N GLY A 135 8.12 -25.39 -0.30
CA GLY A 135 7.00 -26.22 0.15
C GLY A 135 6.13 -25.63 1.26
N LEU A 136 6.25 -24.33 1.55
CA LEU A 136 5.41 -23.66 2.56
C LEU A 136 4.01 -23.34 2.05
N ALA A 137 3.85 -23.16 0.76
CA ALA A 137 2.57 -22.81 0.14
C ALA A 137 2.49 -23.35 -1.29
N ASP A 138 1.28 -23.39 -1.84
CA ASP A 138 1.03 -23.76 -3.22
C ASP A 138 1.11 -22.56 -4.16
N ALA A 139 0.83 -21.37 -3.63
CA ALA A 139 0.76 -20.12 -4.39
C ALA A 139 1.12 -18.95 -3.49
N ILE A 140 1.23 -17.77 -4.09
CA ILE A 140 1.46 -16.52 -3.36
C ILE A 140 0.45 -15.44 -3.78
N PHE A 141 0.23 -14.50 -2.88
CA PHE A 141 -0.42 -13.23 -3.15
C PHE A 141 0.49 -12.11 -2.66
N ASP A 142 1.00 -11.29 -3.56
CA ASP A 142 2.04 -10.32 -3.22
C ASP A 142 2.01 -9.10 -4.14
N ILE A 143 2.78 -8.08 -3.74
CA ILE A 143 3.03 -6.90 -4.55
C ILE A 143 3.89 -7.28 -5.76
N VAL A 144 3.49 -6.80 -6.92
CA VAL A 144 4.23 -6.95 -8.17
C VAL A 144 4.44 -5.57 -8.79
N SER A 145 5.68 -5.21 -9.04
CA SER A 145 6.03 -3.96 -9.74
C SER A 145 6.40 -4.25 -11.19
N SER A 146 7.46 -5.01 -11.43
CA SER A 146 7.92 -5.39 -12.76
C SER A 146 7.67 -6.86 -13.11
N GLY A 147 7.48 -7.70 -12.11
CA GLY A 147 7.35 -9.15 -12.27
C GLY A 147 8.67 -9.92 -12.30
N SER A 148 9.81 -9.25 -12.22
CA SER A 148 11.14 -9.89 -12.26
C SER A 148 11.36 -10.86 -11.09
N THR A 149 10.89 -10.53 -9.90
CA THR A 149 10.99 -11.39 -8.71
C THR A 149 10.20 -12.70 -8.89
N LEU A 150 9.01 -12.61 -9.51
CA LEU A 150 8.21 -13.79 -9.80
C LEU A 150 8.95 -14.73 -10.78
N VAL A 151 9.48 -14.17 -11.85
CA VAL A 151 10.24 -14.94 -12.86
C VAL A 151 11.45 -15.61 -12.22
N SER A 152 12.20 -14.90 -11.39
CA SER A 152 13.38 -15.42 -10.68
C SER A 152 13.04 -16.57 -9.74
N ASN A 153 11.81 -16.67 -9.27
CA ASN A 153 11.34 -17.73 -8.36
C ASN A 153 10.45 -18.78 -9.07
N ASN A 154 10.50 -18.85 -10.39
CA ASN A 154 9.70 -19.76 -11.21
C ASN A 154 8.20 -19.66 -10.95
N LEU A 155 7.70 -18.45 -10.79
CA LEU A 155 6.29 -18.15 -10.58
C LEU A 155 5.70 -17.44 -11.79
N SER A 156 4.42 -17.67 -12.05
CA SER A 156 3.62 -16.99 -13.07
C SER A 156 2.52 -16.19 -12.40
N GLU A 157 2.44 -14.91 -12.73
CA GLU A 157 1.33 -14.05 -12.34
C GLU A 157 0.08 -14.47 -13.12
N VAL A 158 -0.99 -14.83 -12.40
CA VAL A 158 -2.21 -15.36 -13.04
C VAL A 158 -3.45 -14.49 -12.84
N GLU A 159 -3.52 -13.72 -11.75
CA GLU A 159 -4.64 -12.81 -11.48
C GLU A 159 -4.14 -11.53 -10.83
N VAL A 160 -4.54 -10.39 -11.38
CA VAL A 160 -4.37 -9.09 -10.74
C VAL A 160 -5.59 -8.82 -9.89
N VAL A 161 -5.42 -8.77 -8.57
CA VAL A 161 -6.52 -8.56 -7.62
C VAL A 161 -6.83 -7.08 -7.47
N MET A 162 -5.79 -6.25 -7.34
CA MET A 162 -5.95 -4.79 -7.29
C MET A 162 -4.71 -4.07 -7.78
N LYS A 163 -4.93 -2.89 -8.34
CA LYS A 163 -3.86 -1.92 -8.60
C LYS A 163 -3.73 -1.00 -7.41
N SER A 164 -2.51 -0.54 -7.14
CA SER A 164 -2.18 0.31 -6.00
C SER A 164 -1.30 1.47 -6.43
N GLU A 165 -1.53 2.61 -5.79
CA GLU A 165 -0.67 3.78 -5.88
C GLU A 165 -0.67 4.51 -4.54
N ALA A 166 0.20 5.49 -4.37
CA ALA A 166 0.20 6.33 -3.19
C ALA A 166 -1.10 7.14 -3.09
N LEU A 167 -1.68 7.16 -1.90
CA LEU A 167 -2.88 7.93 -1.56
C LEU A 167 -2.55 8.99 -0.53
N LEU A 168 -3.18 10.15 -0.65
CA LEU A 168 -3.31 11.11 0.44
C LEU A 168 -4.58 10.77 1.20
N ILE A 169 -4.45 10.45 2.48
CA ILE A 169 -5.56 10.14 3.38
C ILE A 169 -5.63 11.17 4.49
N GLY A 170 -6.79 11.36 5.08
CA GLY A 170 -7.01 12.36 6.11
C GLY A 170 -7.88 11.86 7.25
N ASN A 171 -7.64 12.42 8.44
CA ASN A 171 -8.50 12.26 9.60
C ASN A 171 -9.83 12.99 9.34
N ARG A 172 -10.96 12.35 9.66
CA ARG A 172 -12.29 12.90 9.40
C ARG A 172 -12.65 14.07 10.34
N GLY A 173 -11.93 14.22 11.44
CA GLY A 173 -12.20 15.23 12.47
C GLY A 173 -11.36 16.50 12.37
N MET A 174 -10.74 16.79 11.22
CA MET A 174 -9.99 18.05 11.04
C MET A 174 -10.90 19.25 11.18
N ASP A 175 -10.45 20.26 11.95
CA ASP A 175 -11.14 21.54 12.08
C ASP A 175 -10.98 22.43 10.84
N GLU A 176 -11.64 23.61 10.84
CA GLU A 176 -11.62 24.54 9.70
C GLU A 176 -10.22 25.06 9.40
N ASP A 177 -9.41 25.34 10.41
CA ASP A 177 -8.05 25.85 10.24
C ASP A 177 -7.16 24.82 9.56
N LYS A 178 -7.24 23.58 9.99
CA LYS A 178 -6.50 22.47 9.36
C LYS A 178 -6.98 22.18 7.94
N ARG A 179 -8.28 22.27 7.69
CA ARG A 179 -8.86 22.11 6.34
C ARG A 179 -8.40 23.20 5.39
N ALA A 180 -8.25 24.43 5.87
CA ALA A 180 -7.73 25.54 5.07
C ALA A 180 -6.26 25.29 4.66
N ILE A 181 -5.45 24.76 5.57
CA ILE A 181 -4.06 24.37 5.28
C ILE A 181 -4.03 23.21 4.27
N LEU A 182 -4.93 22.24 4.43
CA LEU A 182 -5.08 21.13 3.48
C LEU A 182 -5.44 21.66 2.08
N ASP A 183 -6.38 22.57 1.97
CA ASP A 183 -6.78 23.16 0.68
C ASP A 183 -5.61 23.84 -0.03
N GLU A 184 -4.78 24.58 0.70
CA GLU A 184 -3.56 25.19 0.16
C GLU A 184 -2.55 24.13 -0.27
N LEU A 185 -2.38 23.07 0.53
CA LEU A 185 -1.51 21.94 0.17
C LEU A 185 -1.98 21.27 -1.12
N LEU A 186 -3.28 21.00 -1.24
CA LEU A 186 -3.88 20.40 -2.44
C LEU A 186 -3.70 21.29 -3.68
N PHE A 187 -3.89 22.59 -3.52
CA PHE A 187 -3.67 23.55 -4.60
C PHE A 187 -2.22 23.50 -5.10
N ARG A 188 -1.26 23.48 -4.20
CA ARG A 188 0.18 23.39 -4.56
C ARG A 188 0.54 22.06 -5.21
N ILE A 189 -0.01 20.97 -4.73
CA ILE A 189 0.20 19.63 -5.33
C ILE A 189 -0.36 19.60 -6.75
N GLU A 190 -1.55 20.15 -6.97
CA GLU A 190 -2.18 20.19 -8.29
C GLU A 190 -1.39 21.03 -9.29
N ALA A 191 -0.77 22.09 -8.84
CA ALA A 191 0.01 23.00 -9.68
C ALA A 191 1.31 22.36 -10.23
N VAL A 192 1.79 21.25 -9.65
CA VAL A 192 3.04 20.60 -10.04
C VAL A 192 2.83 19.22 -10.71
N LYS A 193 1.59 18.85 -10.96
CA LYS A 193 1.22 17.61 -11.65
C LYS A 193 1.06 17.79 -13.16
#